data_ce25f082124cc8ecc1767311f318a9f3
#
_entry.id   ce25f082124cc8ecc1767311f318a9f3
#
_cell.length_a   1.000
_cell.length_b   1.000
_cell.length_c   1.000
_cell.angle_alpha   90.00
_cell.angle_beta   90.00
_cell.angle_gamma   90.00
#
_symmetry.space_group_name_H-M   'P 1'
#
loop_
_entity.id
_entity.type
_entity.pdbx_description
1 polymer ?
#
loop_
_entity_poly.entity_id
_entity_poly.type
_entity_poly.pdbx_seq_one_letter_code
_entity_poly.pdbx_strand_id
1 'polypeptide(L)'
;MRGPSGAFHPDPATAHELVLIAAGSGITPVMSMIRSLAGTRRISLLYTNRSADEVIFADELRRLGQEDRLSVSHVLTRDRGRLDAAGVRGWLDEVRPAKDARYYVCGPEALRDTVLEVLGGRGVPGDHVHHERYTSGAETTLGTTEPQEMLVRNGSDELGSTVVEPGQTLLDAGLAAGLPMPYSCTVGNCGDCLVKLCDGEVALSGPNCLTPQQQADGYVLACVGCPRSRVTLDLAEP
;
A
#
# COMPACT_ATOMS: atom_id res chain seq x y z
N MET A 1 9.35 -21.03 2.41
CA MET A 1 9.58 -19.58 2.55
C MET A 1 9.22 -18.95 1.21
N ARG A 2 8.09 -18.22 1.10
CA ARG A 2 7.76 -17.45 -0.11
C ARG A 2 8.74 -16.27 -0.17
N GLY A 3 9.25 -15.94 -1.35
CA GLY A 3 10.10 -14.76 -1.56
C GLY A 3 9.35 -13.44 -1.38
N PRO A 4 10.04 -12.30 -1.43
CA PRO A 4 9.38 -11.01 -1.39
C PRO A 4 8.36 -10.91 -2.52
N SER A 5 7.11 -10.54 -2.18
CA SER A 5 6.00 -10.35 -3.10
C SER A 5 5.57 -8.88 -3.08
N GLY A 6 4.98 -8.40 -4.18
CA GLY A 6 4.48 -7.04 -4.31
C GLY A 6 4.94 -6.36 -5.60
N ALA A 7 4.17 -5.37 -6.06
CA ALA A 7 4.43 -4.61 -7.29
C ALA A 7 5.09 -3.24 -7.04
N PHE A 8 5.33 -2.86 -5.76
CA PHE A 8 5.92 -1.57 -5.40
C PHE A 8 7.45 -1.65 -5.38
N HIS A 9 8.02 -1.97 -6.53
CA HIS A 9 9.47 -1.98 -6.76
C HIS A 9 9.77 -1.50 -8.18
N PRO A 10 10.87 -0.77 -8.40
CA PRO A 10 11.27 -0.35 -9.74
C PRO A 10 11.77 -1.56 -10.54
N ASP A 11 11.33 -1.63 -11.79
CA ASP A 11 11.92 -2.56 -12.75
C ASP A 11 13.31 -2.03 -13.15
N PRO A 12 14.39 -2.78 -12.87
CA PRO A 12 15.75 -2.36 -13.18
C PRO A 12 15.98 -2.15 -14.69
N ALA A 13 15.18 -2.78 -15.55
CA ALA A 13 15.32 -2.70 -17.00
C ALA A 13 14.70 -1.42 -17.59
N THR A 14 13.66 -0.86 -16.94
CA THR A 14 12.86 0.23 -17.54
C THR A 14 12.98 1.57 -16.83
N ALA A 15 13.39 1.59 -15.55
CA ALA A 15 13.44 2.82 -14.76
C ALA A 15 14.81 3.49 -14.83
N HIS A 16 14.99 4.46 -15.73
CA HIS A 16 16.23 5.25 -15.83
C HIS A 16 16.31 6.38 -14.80
N GLU A 17 15.18 6.95 -14.41
CA GLU A 17 15.05 7.99 -13.39
C GLU A 17 13.88 7.66 -12.45
N LEU A 18 14.09 7.84 -11.16
CA LEU A 18 13.08 7.62 -10.13
C LEU A 18 12.72 8.93 -9.44
N VAL A 19 11.42 9.18 -9.33
CA VAL A 19 10.84 10.27 -8.56
C VAL A 19 10.08 9.64 -7.41
N LEU A 20 10.63 9.81 -6.20
CA LEU A 20 10.15 9.16 -4.99
C LEU A 20 9.48 10.20 -4.11
N ILE A 21 8.28 9.92 -3.63
CA ILE A 21 7.54 10.80 -2.72
C ILE A 21 7.12 9.99 -1.50
N ALA A 22 7.59 10.39 -0.34
CA ALA A 22 7.36 9.67 0.91
C ALA A 22 6.84 10.59 2.02
N ALA A 23 6.05 10.03 2.95
CA ALA A 23 5.67 10.71 4.19
C ALA A 23 5.80 9.78 5.39
N GLY A 24 6.49 10.25 6.45
CA GLY A 24 6.68 9.50 7.69
C GLY A 24 7.25 8.10 7.43
N SER A 25 6.58 7.06 7.92
CA SER A 25 6.97 5.66 7.75
C SER A 25 6.93 5.16 6.29
N GLY A 26 6.24 5.87 5.39
CA GLY A 26 6.25 5.57 3.95
C GLY A 26 7.64 5.66 3.30
N ILE A 27 8.64 6.15 4.03
CA ILE A 27 10.04 6.11 3.60
C ILE A 27 10.62 4.68 3.57
N THR A 28 10.06 3.71 4.29
CA THR A 28 10.66 2.37 4.41
C THR A 28 10.79 1.63 3.09
N PRO A 29 9.76 1.47 2.25
CA PRO A 29 9.92 0.87 0.93
C PRO A 29 10.78 1.74 0.00
N VAL A 30 10.69 3.07 0.12
CA VAL A 30 11.47 4.02 -0.66
C VAL A 30 12.97 3.88 -0.36
N MET A 31 13.35 3.70 0.91
CA MET A 31 14.75 3.44 1.29
C MET A 31 15.29 2.14 0.68
N SER A 32 14.47 1.11 0.56
CA SER A 32 14.87 -0.12 -0.13
C SER A 32 15.23 0.15 -1.61
N MET A 33 14.43 0.96 -2.29
CA MET A 33 14.71 1.38 -3.68
C MET A 33 15.99 2.21 -3.78
N ILE A 34 16.17 3.19 -2.89
CA ILE A 34 17.36 4.04 -2.84
C ILE A 34 18.61 3.19 -2.63
N ARG A 35 18.63 2.29 -1.62
CA ARG A 35 19.77 1.40 -1.35
C ARG A 35 20.13 0.51 -2.54
N SER A 36 19.14 0.05 -3.28
CA SER A 36 19.35 -0.84 -4.43
C SER A 36 19.84 -0.10 -5.67
N LEU A 37 19.53 1.19 -5.85
CA LEU A 37 19.70 1.92 -7.10
C LEU A 37 20.54 3.19 -6.98
N ALA A 38 20.90 3.63 -5.76
CA ALA A 38 21.81 4.76 -5.56
C ALA A 38 23.13 4.52 -6.32
N GLY A 39 23.66 5.58 -6.92
CA GLY A 39 24.85 5.52 -7.77
C GLY A 39 24.63 4.97 -9.18
N THR A 40 23.53 4.26 -9.46
CA THR A 40 23.24 3.70 -10.80
C THR A 40 22.15 4.47 -11.54
N ARG A 41 21.24 5.11 -10.85
CA ARG A 41 20.08 5.84 -11.37
C ARG A 41 20.03 7.25 -10.80
N ARG A 42 19.42 8.19 -11.54
CA ARG A 42 19.04 9.48 -11.00
C ARG A 42 17.80 9.29 -10.13
N ILE A 43 17.87 9.73 -8.88
CA ILE A 43 16.80 9.62 -7.90
C ILE A 43 16.51 11.00 -7.31
N SER A 44 15.26 11.41 -7.37
CA SER A 44 14.77 12.61 -6.69
C SER A 44 13.76 12.20 -5.63
N LEU A 45 14.05 12.50 -4.37
CA LEU A 45 13.20 12.18 -3.22
C LEU A 45 12.58 13.45 -2.63
N LEU A 46 11.26 13.50 -2.56
CA LEU A 46 10.49 14.44 -1.74
C LEU A 46 10.02 13.71 -0.48
N TYR A 47 10.54 14.11 0.68
CA TYR A 47 10.22 13.45 1.93
C TYR A 47 9.62 14.43 2.94
N THR A 48 8.38 14.15 3.33
CA THR A 48 7.61 14.98 4.26
C THR A 48 7.47 14.32 5.63
N ASN A 49 7.74 15.08 6.67
CA ASN A 49 7.63 14.70 8.09
C ASN A 49 7.01 15.85 8.88
N ARG A 50 6.60 15.63 10.12
CA ARG A 50 6.09 16.68 10.99
C ARG A 50 7.22 17.64 11.40
N SER A 51 8.35 17.07 11.81
CA SER A 51 9.52 17.76 12.33
C SER A 51 10.81 17.02 11.98
N ALA A 52 11.95 17.65 12.17
CA ALA A 52 13.25 17.08 11.80
C ALA A 52 13.64 15.86 12.66
N ASP A 53 13.21 15.81 13.90
CA ASP A 53 13.42 14.71 14.85
C ASP A 53 12.59 13.44 14.49
N GLU A 54 11.55 13.60 13.69
CA GLU A 54 10.73 12.48 13.19
C GLU A 54 11.23 11.92 11.84
N VAL A 55 12.32 12.45 11.28
CA VAL A 55 12.87 11.96 10.01
C VAL A 55 13.55 10.62 10.18
N ILE A 56 12.90 9.55 9.69
CA ILE A 56 13.45 8.19 9.71
C ILE A 56 14.60 8.12 8.68
N PHE A 57 15.69 7.44 9.01
CA PHE A 57 16.91 7.31 8.19
C PHE A 57 17.63 8.66 7.89
N ALA A 58 17.49 9.68 8.76
CA ALA A 58 18.03 11.01 8.52
C ALA A 58 19.54 11.00 8.17
N ASP A 59 20.36 10.31 8.95
CA ASP A 59 21.81 10.25 8.75
C ASP A 59 22.19 9.46 7.48
N GLU A 60 21.46 8.41 7.18
CA GLU A 60 21.69 7.62 5.98
C GLU A 60 21.30 8.41 4.72
N LEU A 61 20.16 9.09 4.72
CA LEU A 61 19.74 9.98 3.63
C LEU A 61 20.73 11.12 3.41
N ARG A 62 21.25 11.70 4.48
CA ARG A 62 22.29 12.75 4.39
C ARG A 62 23.57 12.22 3.76
N ARG A 63 24.01 11.02 4.16
CA ARG A 63 25.20 10.37 3.60
C ARG A 63 25.01 10.03 2.12
N LEU A 64 23.89 9.39 1.76
CA LEU A 64 23.58 9.03 0.38
C LEU A 64 23.32 10.24 -0.52
N GLY A 65 22.74 11.32 0.02
CA GLY A 65 22.51 12.57 -0.70
C GLY A 65 23.78 13.37 -1.04
N GLN A 66 24.96 12.92 -0.58
CA GLN A 66 26.25 13.45 -1.04
C GLN A 66 26.69 12.82 -2.38
N GLU A 67 26.02 11.78 -2.83
CA GLU A 67 26.25 11.16 -4.14
C GLU A 67 25.53 11.96 -5.24
N ASP A 68 26.18 12.14 -6.38
CA ASP A 68 25.72 13.03 -7.50
C ASP A 68 24.35 12.63 -8.08
N ARG A 69 23.82 11.46 -7.75
CA ARG A 69 22.61 10.91 -8.38
C ARG A 69 21.39 10.86 -7.47
N LEU A 70 21.52 11.21 -6.19
CA LEU A 70 20.41 11.30 -5.25
C LEU A 70 20.20 12.74 -4.77
N SER A 71 19.05 13.31 -5.09
CA SER A 71 18.59 14.59 -4.54
C SER A 71 17.50 14.34 -3.50
N VAL A 72 17.64 14.89 -2.29
CA VAL A 72 16.68 14.76 -1.20
C VAL A 72 16.13 16.13 -0.83
N SER A 73 14.83 16.29 -0.95
CA SER A 73 14.07 17.49 -0.54
C SER A 73 13.20 17.16 0.66
N HIS A 74 13.44 17.83 1.80
CA HIS A 74 12.63 17.68 3.01
C HIS A 74 11.56 18.76 3.11
N VAL A 75 10.34 18.34 3.49
CA VAL A 75 9.25 19.25 3.86
C VAL A 75 8.83 18.94 5.29
N LEU A 76 9.03 19.91 6.19
CA LEU A 76 8.62 19.80 7.59
C LEU A 76 7.27 20.49 7.77
N THR A 77 6.23 19.66 8.02
CA THR A 77 4.83 20.13 7.98
C THR A 77 4.43 20.96 9.20
N ARG A 78 5.19 20.90 10.29
CA ARG A 78 5.01 21.78 11.46
C ARG A 78 5.32 23.22 11.11
N ASP A 79 6.31 23.45 10.24
CA ASP A 79 6.79 24.78 9.89
C ASP A 79 6.11 25.35 8.64
N ARG A 80 5.82 24.49 7.66
CA ARG A 80 5.35 24.89 6.32
C ARG A 80 3.92 24.48 6.01
N GLY A 81 3.23 23.78 6.92
CA GLY A 81 1.95 23.17 6.64
C GLY A 81 2.08 21.86 5.83
N ARG A 82 0.96 21.20 5.58
CA ARG A 82 0.92 20.00 4.74
C ARG A 82 1.25 20.35 3.29
N LEU A 83 1.96 19.44 2.63
CA LEU A 83 2.27 19.56 1.21
C LEU A 83 0.97 19.53 0.40
N ASP A 84 0.73 20.59 -0.34
CA ASP A 84 -0.42 20.75 -1.25
C ASP A 84 -0.01 20.55 -2.73
N ALA A 85 -0.99 20.64 -3.62
CA ALA A 85 -0.77 20.50 -5.05
C ALA A 85 0.19 21.55 -5.63
N ALA A 86 0.22 22.77 -5.08
CA ALA A 86 1.14 23.81 -5.52
C ALA A 86 2.58 23.48 -5.12
N GLY A 87 2.79 22.98 -3.90
CA GLY A 87 4.10 22.53 -3.41
C GLY A 87 4.64 21.34 -4.20
N VAL A 88 3.79 20.35 -4.53
CA VAL A 88 4.18 19.22 -5.38
C VAL A 88 4.56 19.70 -6.79
N ARG A 89 3.77 20.59 -7.40
CA ARG A 89 4.08 21.15 -8.73
C ARG A 89 5.41 21.91 -8.72
N GLY A 90 5.61 22.81 -7.74
CA GLY A 90 6.83 23.58 -7.63
C GLY A 90 8.08 22.69 -7.50
N TRP A 91 8.02 21.66 -6.65
CA TRP A 91 9.12 20.71 -6.53
C TRP A 91 9.38 19.94 -7.83
N LEU A 92 8.35 19.48 -8.54
CA LEU A 92 8.52 18.80 -9.83
C LEU A 92 9.12 19.73 -10.91
N ASP A 93 8.83 21.05 -10.84
CA ASP A 93 9.42 22.06 -11.74
C ASP A 93 10.91 22.31 -11.44
N GLU A 94 11.32 22.14 -10.18
CA GLU A 94 12.73 22.22 -9.77
C GLU A 94 13.53 20.98 -10.22
N VAL A 95 13.01 19.77 -9.93
CA VAL A 95 13.74 18.52 -10.24
C VAL A 95 13.72 18.16 -11.70
N ARG A 96 12.72 18.63 -12.46
CA ARG A 96 12.55 18.42 -13.90
C ARG A 96 12.74 16.96 -14.33
N PRO A 97 11.85 16.06 -13.92
CA PRO A 97 11.97 14.66 -14.25
C PRO A 97 11.97 14.41 -15.78
N ALA A 98 12.68 13.39 -16.21
CA ALA A 98 12.64 12.93 -17.60
C ALA A 98 11.24 12.43 -17.96
N LYS A 99 10.91 12.39 -19.27
CA LYS A 99 9.59 11.95 -19.75
C LYS A 99 9.29 10.48 -19.42
N ASP A 100 10.33 9.67 -19.29
CA ASP A 100 10.29 8.25 -18.98
C ASP A 100 10.52 7.95 -17.49
N ALA A 101 10.57 8.98 -16.63
CA ALA A 101 10.70 8.82 -15.20
C ALA A 101 9.57 7.95 -14.60
N ARG A 102 9.90 7.18 -13.57
CA ARG A 102 8.94 6.40 -12.80
C ARG A 102 8.73 7.02 -11.43
N TYR A 103 7.47 7.11 -11.05
CA TYR A 103 7.03 7.79 -9.84
C TYR A 103 6.58 6.75 -8.81
N TYR A 104 7.09 6.86 -7.58
CA TYR A 104 6.72 5.98 -6.47
C TYR A 104 6.26 6.81 -5.29
N VAL A 105 5.04 6.59 -4.85
CA VAL A 105 4.38 7.39 -3.81
C VAL A 105 3.99 6.49 -2.65
N CYS A 106 4.52 6.76 -1.44
CA CYS A 106 4.15 6.03 -0.24
C CYS A 106 3.94 6.98 0.94
N GLY A 107 2.75 6.98 1.49
CA GLY A 107 2.36 7.87 2.60
C GLY A 107 0.85 7.94 2.78
N PRO A 108 0.37 8.88 3.62
CA PRO A 108 -1.04 9.09 3.88
C PRO A 108 -1.85 9.34 2.61
N GLU A 109 -3.11 8.94 2.63
CA GLU A 109 -4.03 9.02 1.49
C GLU A 109 -4.12 10.43 0.88
N ALA A 110 -4.25 11.45 1.73
CA ALA A 110 -4.33 12.83 1.27
C ALA A 110 -3.08 13.28 0.47
N LEU A 111 -1.88 12.85 0.86
CA LEU A 111 -0.67 13.13 0.09
C LEU A 111 -0.67 12.40 -1.24
N ARG A 112 -1.00 11.10 -1.21
CA ARG A 112 -1.11 10.27 -2.41
C ARG A 112 -2.05 10.90 -3.42
N ASP A 113 -3.27 11.25 -3.00
CA ASP A 113 -4.31 11.79 -3.89
C ASP A 113 -3.88 13.13 -4.49
N THR A 114 -3.26 14.00 -3.67
CA THR A 114 -2.65 15.26 -4.15
C THR A 114 -1.58 15.01 -5.21
N VAL A 115 -0.69 14.03 -5.00
CA VAL A 115 0.37 13.71 -5.96
C VAL A 115 -0.22 13.12 -7.25
N LEU A 116 -1.17 12.18 -7.14
CA LEU A 116 -1.81 11.57 -8.32
C LEU A 116 -2.55 12.61 -9.17
N GLU A 117 -3.27 13.56 -8.54
CA GLU A 117 -3.92 14.68 -9.24
C GLU A 117 -2.90 15.51 -10.01
N VAL A 118 -1.78 15.89 -9.36
CA VAL A 118 -0.73 16.71 -10.00
C VAL A 118 -0.08 15.96 -11.15
N LEU A 119 0.27 14.69 -11.00
CA LEU A 119 0.89 13.88 -12.04
C LEU A 119 -0.07 13.68 -13.22
N GLY A 120 -1.34 13.39 -12.97
CA GLY A 120 -2.38 13.30 -13.99
C GLY A 120 -2.56 14.60 -14.75
N GLY A 121 -2.60 15.75 -14.06
CA GLY A 121 -2.67 17.08 -14.67
C GLY A 121 -1.44 17.44 -15.51
N ARG A 122 -0.28 16.79 -15.28
CA ARG A 122 0.94 16.93 -16.09
C ARG A 122 1.01 15.94 -17.25
N GLY A 123 0.02 15.07 -17.40
CA GLY A 123 -0.03 14.07 -18.47
C GLY A 123 0.95 12.90 -18.25
N VAL A 124 1.36 12.62 -17.00
CA VAL A 124 2.19 11.45 -16.71
C VAL A 124 1.37 10.18 -16.95
N PRO A 125 1.87 9.21 -17.75
CA PRO A 125 1.16 7.96 -17.98
C PRO A 125 0.91 7.19 -16.69
N GLY A 126 -0.28 6.59 -16.55
CA GLY A 126 -0.68 5.89 -15.33
C GLY A 126 0.21 4.69 -14.97
N ASP A 127 0.76 4.01 -15.99
CA ASP A 127 1.72 2.91 -15.84
C ASP A 127 3.12 3.36 -15.38
N HIS A 128 3.38 4.69 -15.39
CA HIS A 128 4.58 5.27 -14.80
C HIS A 128 4.43 5.60 -13.31
N VAL A 129 3.22 5.52 -12.76
CA VAL A 129 2.91 5.95 -11.39
C VAL A 129 2.55 4.75 -10.53
N HIS A 130 3.37 4.49 -9.53
CA HIS A 130 3.20 3.41 -8.58
C HIS A 130 2.95 4.00 -7.20
N HIS A 131 2.00 3.45 -6.46
CA HIS A 131 1.72 3.89 -5.10
C HIS A 131 1.40 2.71 -4.19
N GLU A 132 1.83 2.81 -2.94
CA GLU A 132 1.52 1.84 -1.90
C GLU A 132 0.70 2.52 -0.79
N ARG A 133 -0.30 1.80 -0.28
CA ARG A 133 -1.11 2.25 0.85
C ARG A 133 -0.52 1.70 2.15
N TYR A 134 -0.32 2.59 3.11
CA TYR A 134 0.08 2.25 4.49
C TYR A 134 -1.10 2.31 5.46
N THR A 135 -2.32 2.24 4.99
CA THR A 135 -3.50 2.22 5.85
C THR A 135 -3.93 0.79 6.13
N SER A 136 -3.62 0.31 7.30
CA SER A 136 -4.44 -0.68 8.00
C SER A 136 -5.73 0.05 8.41
N GLY A 137 -6.80 -0.15 7.68
CA GLY A 137 -8.09 0.48 7.93
C GLY A 137 -8.60 1.14 6.66
N ALA A 138 -9.19 0.35 5.77
CA ALA A 138 -10.15 0.88 4.84
C ALA A 138 -11.27 1.52 5.68
N GLU A 139 -11.62 2.78 5.40
CA GLU A 139 -12.97 3.23 5.73
C GLU A 139 -13.90 2.29 4.95
N THR A 140 -14.40 1.29 5.66
CA THR A 140 -15.18 0.21 5.10
C THR A 140 -16.63 0.69 4.96
N THR A 141 -16.87 1.57 4.01
CA THR A 141 -18.23 1.88 3.54
C THR A 141 -18.81 0.77 2.66
N LEU A 142 -18.09 -0.34 2.47
CA LEU A 142 -18.49 -1.44 1.59
C LEU A 142 -19.19 -2.61 2.30
N GLY A 143 -19.21 -2.63 3.63
CA GLY A 143 -19.89 -3.64 4.43
C GLY A 143 -21.39 -3.37 4.56
N THR A 144 -22.10 -4.32 5.15
CA THR A 144 -23.47 -4.12 5.62
C THR A 144 -23.50 -3.19 6.83
N THR A 145 -24.64 -2.58 7.09
CA THR A 145 -24.90 -1.84 8.33
C THR A 145 -25.25 -2.78 9.51
N GLU A 146 -25.35 -4.08 9.25
CA GLU A 146 -25.71 -5.11 10.23
C GLU A 146 -24.55 -6.09 10.41
N PRO A 147 -24.34 -6.63 11.62
CA PRO A 147 -23.37 -7.68 11.89
C PRO A 147 -23.62 -8.93 11.05
N GLN A 148 -22.57 -9.58 10.59
CA GLN A 148 -22.65 -10.80 9.79
C GLN A 148 -21.93 -11.96 10.46
N GLU A 149 -22.53 -13.14 10.45
CA GLU A 149 -21.87 -14.35 10.95
C GLU A 149 -20.80 -14.83 9.97
N MET A 150 -19.64 -15.20 10.52
CA MET A 150 -18.52 -15.80 9.78
C MET A 150 -18.17 -17.15 10.41
N LEU A 151 -18.26 -18.22 9.62
CA LEU A 151 -17.76 -19.55 9.95
C LEU A 151 -16.41 -19.76 9.26
N VAL A 152 -15.43 -20.26 10.01
CA VAL A 152 -14.08 -20.57 9.49
C VAL A 152 -13.82 -22.07 9.66
N ARG A 153 -13.36 -22.71 8.58
CA ARG A 153 -12.99 -24.13 8.55
C ARG A 153 -11.64 -24.35 7.87
N ASN A 154 -11.10 -25.54 8.01
CA ASN A 154 -9.94 -26.02 7.27
C ASN A 154 -10.30 -27.40 6.66
N GLY A 155 -10.70 -27.41 5.39
CA GLY A 155 -11.27 -28.59 4.75
C GLY A 155 -12.57 -29.03 5.43
N SER A 156 -12.57 -30.22 6.04
CA SER A 156 -13.71 -30.76 6.78
C SER A 156 -13.82 -30.25 8.23
N ASP A 157 -12.75 -29.67 8.77
CA ASP A 157 -12.65 -29.32 10.19
C ASP A 157 -13.14 -27.90 10.42
N GLU A 158 -14.16 -27.73 11.24
CA GLU A 158 -14.63 -26.43 11.70
C GLU A 158 -13.68 -25.89 12.77
N LEU A 159 -13.07 -24.72 12.48
CA LEU A 159 -12.14 -24.05 13.38
C LEU A 159 -12.86 -23.12 14.37
N GLY A 160 -14.05 -22.64 14.02
CA GLY A 160 -14.88 -21.79 14.84
C GLY A 160 -15.69 -20.78 14.04
N SER A 161 -16.49 -20.00 14.77
CA SER A 161 -17.32 -18.94 14.22
C SER A 161 -17.22 -17.68 15.01
N THR A 162 -17.48 -16.54 14.37
CA THR A 162 -17.55 -15.22 14.99
C THR A 162 -18.51 -14.31 14.25
N VAL A 163 -18.78 -13.15 14.83
CA VAL A 163 -19.55 -12.09 14.19
C VAL A 163 -18.59 -11.02 13.69
N VAL A 164 -18.77 -10.62 12.44
CA VAL A 164 -18.07 -9.49 11.84
C VAL A 164 -18.93 -8.26 11.99
N GLU A 165 -18.49 -7.33 12.84
CA GLU A 165 -19.21 -6.08 13.10
C GLU A 165 -19.10 -5.12 11.88
N PRO A 166 -20.07 -4.21 11.71
CA PRO A 166 -19.99 -3.19 10.68
C PRO A 166 -18.66 -2.41 10.75
N GLY A 167 -17.96 -2.34 9.61
CA GLY A 167 -16.66 -1.68 9.52
C GLY A 167 -15.45 -2.57 9.80
N GLN A 168 -15.66 -3.82 10.25
CA GLN A 168 -14.57 -4.80 10.38
C GLN A 168 -14.35 -5.57 9.08
N THR A 169 -13.11 -6.01 8.89
CA THR A 169 -12.77 -7.01 7.87
C THR A 169 -12.94 -8.42 8.41
N LEU A 170 -13.01 -9.40 7.51
CA LEU A 170 -13.01 -10.83 7.88
C LEU A 170 -11.78 -11.19 8.73
N LEU A 171 -10.61 -10.59 8.41
CA LEU A 171 -9.39 -10.80 9.17
C LEU A 171 -9.48 -10.23 10.58
N ASP A 172 -9.95 -8.98 10.74
CA ASP A 172 -10.06 -8.33 12.04
C ASP A 172 -10.94 -9.13 13.00
N ALA A 173 -12.12 -9.54 12.53
CA ALA A 173 -13.05 -10.33 13.31
C ALA A 173 -12.49 -11.72 13.66
N GLY A 174 -11.86 -12.39 12.68
CA GLY A 174 -11.26 -13.71 12.89
C GLY A 174 -10.12 -13.66 13.92
N LEU A 175 -9.22 -12.69 13.84
CA LEU A 175 -8.13 -12.51 14.79
C LEU A 175 -8.66 -12.14 16.20
N ALA A 176 -9.66 -11.27 16.28
CA ALA A 176 -10.29 -10.90 17.56
C ALA A 176 -10.94 -12.11 18.24
N ALA A 177 -11.46 -13.07 17.46
CA ALA A 177 -12.02 -14.33 17.97
C ALA A 177 -10.96 -15.42 18.24
N GLY A 178 -9.67 -15.14 17.99
CA GLY A 178 -8.57 -16.11 18.17
C GLY A 178 -8.53 -17.20 17.11
N LEU A 179 -9.18 -17.01 15.95
CA LEU A 179 -9.12 -17.95 14.83
C LEU A 179 -7.77 -17.85 14.11
N PRO A 180 -7.23 -18.96 13.57
CA PRO A 180 -5.89 -19.02 12.95
C PRO A 180 -5.89 -18.45 11.53
N MET A 181 -6.34 -17.20 11.38
CA MET A 181 -6.41 -16.53 10.08
C MET A 181 -5.00 -16.28 9.52
N PRO A 182 -4.73 -16.65 8.24
CA PRO A 182 -3.45 -16.33 7.61
C PRO A 182 -3.38 -14.84 7.27
N TYR A 183 -2.26 -14.18 7.53
CA TYR A 183 -2.06 -12.78 7.14
C TYR A 183 -0.59 -12.34 7.19
N SER A 184 -0.28 -11.22 6.51
CA SER A 184 1.02 -10.55 6.58
C SER A 184 0.85 -9.03 6.44
N CYS A 185 0.61 -8.51 5.22
CA CYS A 185 0.62 -7.06 4.95
C CYS A 185 -0.62 -6.31 5.45
N THR A 186 -1.75 -6.97 5.66
CA THR A 186 -3.07 -6.43 6.08
C THR A 186 -3.70 -5.37 5.16
N VAL A 187 -3.15 -5.15 3.97
CA VAL A 187 -3.56 -4.10 3.01
C VAL A 187 -3.91 -4.63 1.61
N GLY A 188 -4.08 -5.94 1.46
CA GLY A 188 -4.49 -6.56 0.20
C GLY A 188 -3.39 -6.74 -0.85
N ASN A 189 -2.10 -6.55 -0.52
CA ASN A 189 -1.01 -6.54 -1.51
C ASN A 189 -0.19 -7.84 -1.60
N CYS A 190 -0.07 -8.62 -0.51
CA CYS A 190 0.82 -9.77 -0.49
C CYS A 190 0.15 -11.11 -0.87
N GLY A 191 -1.17 -11.22 -0.70
CA GLY A 191 -1.91 -12.45 -0.94
C GLY A 191 -1.87 -13.47 0.20
N ASP A 192 -1.14 -13.23 1.29
CA ASP A 192 -1.02 -14.20 2.40
C ASP A 192 -2.34 -14.45 3.15
N CYS A 193 -3.30 -13.53 3.05
CA CYS A 193 -4.64 -13.67 3.61
C CYS A 193 -5.66 -14.21 2.61
N LEU A 194 -5.20 -14.86 1.54
CA LEU A 194 -6.07 -15.49 0.55
C LEU A 194 -6.79 -16.69 1.18
N VAL A 195 -8.11 -16.67 1.14
CA VAL A 195 -8.97 -17.74 1.67
C VAL A 195 -10.08 -18.05 0.68
N LYS A 196 -10.59 -19.27 0.71
CA LYS A 196 -11.71 -19.68 -0.13
C LYS A 196 -13.02 -19.22 0.49
N LEU A 197 -13.84 -18.49 -0.26
CA LEU A 197 -15.23 -18.24 0.09
C LEU A 197 -16.06 -19.41 -0.38
N CYS A 198 -16.64 -20.16 0.56
CA CYS A 198 -17.45 -21.34 0.28
C CYS A 198 -18.94 -21.02 0.22
N ASP A 199 -19.38 -20.02 0.96
CA ASP A 199 -20.76 -19.57 1.00
C ASP A 199 -20.83 -18.08 1.38
N GLY A 200 -21.87 -17.40 0.87
CA GLY A 200 -22.13 -15.99 1.14
C GLY A 200 -21.49 -15.02 0.15
N GLU A 201 -21.51 -13.75 0.49
CA GLU A 201 -21.00 -12.65 -0.33
C GLU A 201 -20.00 -11.78 0.45
N VAL A 202 -18.91 -11.41 -0.21
CA VAL A 202 -17.85 -10.53 0.33
C VAL A 202 -17.57 -9.40 -0.64
N ALA A 203 -17.57 -8.18 -0.13
CA ALA A 203 -17.06 -7.02 -0.84
C ALA A 203 -15.57 -6.83 -0.54
N LEU A 204 -14.77 -6.61 -1.57
CA LEU A 204 -13.34 -6.30 -1.42
C LEU A 204 -13.13 -4.79 -1.54
N SER A 205 -12.44 -4.21 -0.58
CA SER A 205 -12.12 -2.78 -0.58
C SER A 205 -10.84 -2.50 -1.35
N GLY A 206 -10.88 -1.44 -2.17
CA GLY A 206 -9.72 -0.87 -2.87
C GLY A 206 -9.05 -1.79 -3.91
N PRO A 207 -8.00 -1.29 -4.56
CA PRO A 207 -7.14 -2.13 -5.39
C PRO A 207 -6.44 -3.18 -4.52
N ASN A 208 -6.37 -4.41 -5.02
CA ASN A 208 -5.78 -5.53 -4.31
C ASN A 208 -5.08 -6.48 -5.31
N CYS A 209 -4.32 -7.46 -4.78
CA CYS A 209 -3.52 -8.38 -5.59
C CYS A 209 -4.28 -9.61 -6.11
N LEU A 210 -5.59 -9.69 -5.87
CA LEU A 210 -6.41 -10.82 -6.30
C LEU A 210 -6.52 -10.86 -7.82
N THR A 211 -6.13 -11.94 -8.43
CA THR A 211 -6.24 -12.10 -9.88
C THR A 211 -7.69 -12.39 -10.31
N PRO A 212 -8.08 -12.07 -11.57
CA PRO A 212 -9.41 -12.41 -12.08
C PRO A 212 -9.71 -13.91 -11.98
N GLN A 213 -8.72 -14.78 -12.15
CA GLN A 213 -8.88 -16.23 -12.02
C GLN A 213 -9.20 -16.62 -10.56
N GLN A 214 -8.46 -16.09 -9.59
CA GLN A 214 -8.73 -16.35 -8.17
C GLN A 214 -10.12 -15.87 -7.76
N GLN A 215 -10.55 -14.70 -8.28
CA GLN A 215 -11.92 -14.22 -8.04
C GLN A 215 -12.97 -15.17 -8.62
N ALA A 216 -12.77 -15.62 -9.86
CA ALA A 216 -13.67 -16.59 -10.51
C ALA A 216 -13.70 -17.93 -9.77
N ASP A 217 -12.57 -18.34 -9.21
CA ASP A 217 -12.45 -19.54 -8.37
C ASP A 217 -13.00 -19.34 -6.95
N GLY A 218 -13.56 -18.17 -6.62
CA GLY A 218 -14.21 -17.86 -5.34
C GLY A 218 -13.23 -17.62 -4.19
N TYR A 219 -12.02 -17.14 -4.49
CA TYR A 219 -11.09 -16.69 -3.44
C TYR A 219 -11.33 -15.23 -3.07
N VAL A 220 -11.08 -14.90 -1.81
CA VAL A 220 -11.14 -13.53 -1.26
C VAL A 220 -9.90 -13.25 -0.42
N LEU A 221 -9.59 -11.97 -0.23
CA LEU A 221 -8.54 -11.52 0.69
C LEU A 221 -9.18 -11.10 2.02
N ALA A 222 -8.93 -11.85 3.08
CA ALA A 222 -9.57 -11.62 4.38
C ALA A 222 -9.28 -10.23 4.96
N CYS A 223 -8.10 -9.64 4.70
CA CYS A 223 -7.70 -8.34 5.26
C CYS A 223 -8.36 -7.11 4.61
N VAL A 224 -8.99 -7.27 3.46
CA VAL A 224 -9.72 -6.21 2.74
C VAL A 224 -11.14 -6.65 2.36
N GLY A 225 -11.55 -7.83 2.83
CA GLY A 225 -12.87 -8.41 2.62
C GLY A 225 -13.83 -8.02 3.73
N CYS A 226 -15.01 -7.50 3.35
CA CYS A 226 -16.11 -7.20 4.26
C CYS A 226 -17.32 -8.02 3.85
N PRO A 227 -17.92 -8.79 4.76
CA PRO A 227 -19.05 -9.64 4.42
C PRO A 227 -20.29 -8.80 4.09
N ARG A 228 -21.07 -9.24 3.11
CA ARG A 228 -22.39 -8.68 2.78
C ARG A 228 -23.54 -9.57 3.24
N SER A 229 -23.23 -10.80 3.59
CA SER A 229 -24.15 -11.79 4.16
C SER A 229 -23.38 -12.65 5.14
N ARG A 230 -24.05 -13.60 5.80
CA ARG A 230 -23.36 -14.71 6.46
C ARG A 230 -22.38 -15.35 5.49
N VAL A 231 -21.15 -15.66 5.96
CA VAL A 231 -20.10 -16.24 5.13
C VAL A 231 -19.49 -17.49 5.73
N THR A 232 -19.03 -18.37 4.87
CA THR A 232 -18.20 -19.51 5.25
C THR A 232 -16.88 -19.45 4.52
N LEU A 233 -15.78 -19.42 5.27
CA LEU A 233 -14.41 -19.38 4.77
C LEU A 233 -13.72 -20.73 4.97
N ASP A 234 -12.91 -21.14 4.01
CA ASP A 234 -12.04 -22.31 4.11
C ASP A 234 -10.58 -21.88 4.02
N LEU A 235 -9.78 -22.25 5.03
CA LEU A 235 -8.36 -21.94 5.12
C LEU A 235 -7.49 -23.05 4.51
N ALA A 236 -8.07 -24.15 4.02
CA ALA A 236 -7.31 -25.17 3.31
C ALA A 236 -6.53 -24.54 2.16
N GLU A 237 -5.28 -24.94 2.00
CA GLU A 237 -4.42 -24.37 0.94
C GLU A 237 -5.09 -24.46 -0.43
N PRO A 238 -4.97 -23.40 -1.26
CA PRO A 238 -5.53 -23.35 -2.60
C PRO A 238 -4.84 -24.31 -3.57
#